data_117b0af84da1df62e9ff0f9cc416ecd1
#
_entry.id   117b0af84da1df62e9ff0f9cc416ecd1
#
_cell.length_a   1.000
_cell.length_b   1.000
_cell.length_c   1.000
_cell.angle_alpha   90.00
_cell.angle_beta   90.00
_cell.angle_gamma   90.00
#
_symmetry.space_group_name_H-M   'P 1'
#
loop_
_entity.id
_entity.type
_entity.pdbx_description
1 polymer ?
#
loop_
_entity_poly.entity_id
_entity_poly.type
_entity_poly.pdbx_seq_one_letter_code
_entity_poly.pdbx_strand_id
1 'polypeptide(L)'
;MIPSVYVETSVISYLTGRRNQRDLIVAAHQELTREWWDSRRQKFTLYASAVVIEEARRGNAALAQARMELIQELRLADVTPSARELANRLLLEAALPTKANADALHIAVAAVNGIDYLLTWNCSHLANAFMIPRVEKVCRVAGFEPPYICTPQELMED
;
A
#
# COMPACT_ATOMS: atom_id res chain seq x y z
N MET A 1 11.48 -17.06 -8.56
CA MET A 1 11.18 -15.65 -8.83
C MET A 1 10.92 -14.92 -7.53
N ILE A 2 11.46 -13.72 -7.38
CA ILE A 2 11.27 -12.93 -6.17
C ILE A 2 9.91 -12.24 -6.25
N PRO A 3 9.00 -12.47 -5.28
CA PRO A 3 7.69 -11.80 -5.30
C PRO A 3 7.82 -10.29 -5.09
N SER A 4 6.85 -9.56 -5.59
CA SER A 4 6.82 -8.10 -5.54
C SER A 4 5.83 -7.58 -4.50
N VAL A 5 6.18 -6.46 -3.87
CA VAL A 5 5.34 -5.80 -2.86
C VAL A 5 5.22 -4.32 -3.17
N TYR A 6 4.00 -3.84 -3.25
CA TYR A 6 3.70 -2.41 -3.28
C TYR A 6 3.57 -1.92 -1.84
N VAL A 7 4.42 -0.98 -1.46
CA VAL A 7 4.50 -0.46 -0.08
C VAL A 7 3.65 0.81 0.00
N GLU A 8 2.46 0.69 0.57
CA GLU A 8 1.53 1.81 0.68
C GLU A 8 1.99 2.80 1.78
N THR A 9 1.55 4.03 1.69
CA THR A 9 2.04 5.16 2.48
C THR A 9 1.98 4.95 3.99
N SER A 10 0.96 4.24 4.49
CA SER A 10 0.83 3.96 5.93
C SER A 10 2.00 3.15 6.48
N VAL A 11 2.52 2.22 5.70
CA VAL A 11 3.69 1.41 6.07
C VAL A 11 4.94 2.30 6.16
N ILE A 12 5.14 3.15 5.17
CA ILE A 12 6.26 4.10 5.14
C ILE A 12 6.19 5.06 6.32
N SER A 13 5.00 5.56 6.63
CA SER A 13 4.78 6.46 7.76
C SER A 13 5.12 5.79 9.10
N TYR A 14 4.79 4.52 9.27
CA TYR A 14 5.11 3.78 10.48
C TYR A 14 6.61 3.47 10.62
N LEU A 15 7.30 3.29 9.50
CA LEU A 15 8.75 3.07 9.50
C LEU A 15 9.55 4.33 9.88
N THR A 16 9.08 5.50 9.50
CA THR A 16 9.79 6.77 9.62
C THR A 16 9.30 7.64 10.78
N GLY A 17 8.08 7.39 11.27
CA GLY A 17 7.47 8.17 12.34
C GLY A 17 8.03 7.85 13.71
N ARG A 18 7.79 8.74 14.66
CA ARG A 18 8.10 8.52 16.06
C ARG A 18 7.20 7.42 16.62
N ARG A 19 7.74 6.62 17.55
CA ARG A 19 6.95 5.61 18.25
C ARG A 19 5.79 6.29 18.98
N ASN A 20 4.57 5.78 18.75
CA ASN A 20 3.38 6.28 19.42
C ASN A 20 3.42 5.86 20.90
N GLN A 21 3.27 6.83 21.83
CA GLN A 21 3.32 6.59 23.26
C GLN A 21 1.94 6.52 23.90
N ARG A 22 0.89 6.86 23.15
CA ARG A 22 -0.48 6.96 23.68
C ARG A 22 -1.39 5.82 23.20
N ASP A 23 -1.19 5.35 21.98
CA ASP A 23 -1.99 4.31 21.36
C ASP A 23 -1.16 3.04 21.25
N LEU A 24 -1.48 2.05 22.06
CA LEU A 24 -0.77 0.77 22.10
C LEU A 24 -0.93 -0.03 20.81
N ILE A 25 -2.08 0.09 20.13
CA ILE A 25 -2.32 -0.61 18.87
C ILE A 25 -1.41 -0.03 17.78
N VAL A 26 -1.35 1.28 17.68
CA VAL A 26 -0.45 1.95 16.72
C VAL A 26 1.01 1.62 17.04
N ALA A 27 1.41 1.65 18.31
CA ALA A 27 2.76 1.30 18.71
C ALA A 27 3.13 -0.14 18.31
N ALA A 28 2.21 -1.08 18.50
CA ALA A 28 2.40 -2.48 18.10
C ALA A 28 2.53 -2.61 16.56
N HIS A 29 1.69 -1.91 15.80
CA HIS A 29 1.78 -1.89 14.33
C HIS A 29 3.12 -1.30 13.85
N GLN A 30 3.59 -0.25 14.48
CA GLN A 30 4.90 0.34 14.17
C GLN A 30 6.04 -0.65 14.41
N GLU A 31 5.99 -1.38 15.52
CA GLU A 31 7.00 -2.39 15.85
C GLU A 31 6.99 -3.54 14.85
N LEU A 32 5.82 -4.07 14.53
CA LEU A 32 5.64 -5.12 13.51
C LEU A 32 6.15 -4.66 12.14
N THR A 33 5.90 -3.41 11.78
CA THR A 33 6.36 -2.84 10.52
C THR A 33 7.88 -2.78 10.45
N ARG A 34 8.54 -2.34 11.52
CA ARG A 34 10.00 -2.31 11.61
C ARG A 34 10.60 -3.70 11.55
N GLU A 35 10.01 -4.65 12.27
CA GLU A 35 10.44 -6.05 12.26
C GLU A 35 10.34 -6.64 10.85
N TRP A 36 9.21 -6.43 10.16
CA TRP A 36 9.05 -6.87 8.78
C TRP A 36 10.10 -6.24 7.86
N TRP A 37 10.31 -4.93 7.98
CA TRP A 37 11.28 -4.20 7.17
C TRP A 37 12.69 -4.74 7.36
N ASP A 38 13.09 -4.96 8.58
CA ASP A 38 14.45 -5.40 8.91
C ASP A 38 14.70 -6.87 8.55
N SER A 39 13.72 -7.73 8.73
CA SER A 39 13.89 -9.17 8.59
C SER A 39 13.38 -9.74 7.26
N ARG A 40 12.43 -9.08 6.60
CA ARG A 40 11.72 -9.66 5.46
C ARG A 40 11.88 -8.91 4.13
N ARG A 41 12.12 -7.61 4.16
CA ARG A 41 12.09 -6.81 2.91
C ARG A 41 12.99 -7.34 1.80
N GLN A 42 14.12 -7.95 2.15
CA GLN A 42 15.08 -8.47 1.16
C GLN A 42 14.56 -9.67 0.38
N LYS A 43 13.50 -10.31 0.84
CA LYS A 43 12.86 -11.42 0.14
C LYS A 43 11.92 -10.96 -0.96
N PHE A 44 11.72 -9.66 -1.11
CA PHE A 44 10.77 -9.08 -2.04
C PHE A 44 11.41 -8.00 -2.90
N THR A 45 10.82 -7.76 -4.06
CA THR A 45 11.07 -6.56 -4.85
C THR A 45 10.06 -5.50 -4.43
N LEU A 46 10.53 -4.37 -3.90
CA LEU A 46 9.67 -3.36 -3.31
C LEU A 46 9.39 -2.21 -4.27
N TYR A 47 8.11 -1.81 -4.32
CA TYR A 47 7.62 -0.74 -5.17
C TYR A 47 6.89 0.33 -4.37
N ALA A 48 7.02 1.58 -4.81
CA ALA A 48 6.14 2.68 -4.49
C ALA A 48 5.54 3.21 -5.80
N SER A 49 4.92 4.38 -5.76
CA SER A 49 4.39 5.06 -6.94
C SER A 49 4.32 6.57 -6.70
N ALA A 50 3.98 7.32 -7.74
CA ALA A 50 3.73 8.75 -7.63
C ALA A 50 2.61 9.08 -6.62
N VAL A 51 1.64 8.18 -6.44
CA VAL A 51 0.57 8.33 -5.44
C VAL A 51 1.14 8.31 -4.02
N VAL A 52 2.02 7.36 -3.73
CA VAL A 52 2.72 7.27 -2.44
C VAL A 52 3.58 8.52 -2.21
N ILE A 53 4.31 8.96 -3.22
CA ILE A 53 5.16 10.16 -3.15
C ILE A 53 4.31 11.40 -2.80
N GLU A 54 3.19 11.58 -3.45
CA GLU A 54 2.28 12.71 -3.20
C GLU A 54 1.77 12.72 -1.76
N GLU A 55 1.32 11.57 -1.27
CA GLU A 55 0.87 11.44 0.11
C GLU A 55 2.02 11.63 1.12
N ALA A 56 3.20 11.10 0.82
CA ALA A 56 4.37 11.17 1.70
C ALA A 56 4.92 12.59 1.88
N ARG A 57 4.67 13.48 0.94
CA ARG A 57 5.10 14.88 1.01
C ARG A 57 4.26 15.75 1.92
N ARG A 58 3.11 15.27 2.36
CA ARG A 58 2.17 16.04 3.19
C ARG A 58 2.59 16.05 4.66
N GLY A 59 2.18 17.07 5.39
CA GLY A 59 2.36 17.19 6.83
C GLY A 59 3.70 17.79 7.23
N ASN A 60 4.25 17.34 8.37
CA ASN A 60 5.49 17.86 8.93
C ASN A 60 6.67 17.68 7.97
N ALA A 61 7.43 18.74 7.73
CA ALA A 61 8.51 18.74 6.74
C ALA A 61 9.62 17.74 7.05
N ALA A 62 10.01 17.60 8.31
CA ALA A 62 11.05 16.65 8.71
C ALA A 62 10.61 15.19 8.52
N LEU A 63 9.37 14.87 8.86
CA LEU A 63 8.79 13.54 8.63
C LEU A 63 8.61 13.26 7.15
N ALA A 64 8.16 14.25 6.37
CA ALA A 64 8.03 14.12 4.92
C ALA A 64 9.39 13.82 4.27
N GLN A 65 10.46 14.49 4.70
CA GLN A 65 11.80 14.22 4.21
C GLN A 65 12.26 12.81 4.52
N ALA A 66 12.03 12.33 5.74
CA ALA A 66 12.37 10.96 6.15
C ALA A 66 11.64 9.92 5.28
N ARG A 67 10.35 10.15 5.01
CA ARG A 67 9.56 9.28 4.12
C ARG A 67 10.12 9.27 2.70
N MET A 68 10.47 10.45 2.17
CA MET A 68 11.03 10.56 0.81
C MET A 68 12.38 9.87 0.69
N GLU A 69 13.24 9.96 1.69
CA GLU A 69 14.52 9.26 1.71
C GLU A 69 14.33 7.74 1.64
N LEU A 70 13.35 7.21 2.36
CA LEU A 70 13.04 5.79 2.31
C LEU A 70 12.47 5.37 0.96
N ILE A 71 11.56 6.18 0.39
CA ILE A 71 10.95 5.92 -0.91
C ILE A 71 12.01 5.86 -2.03
N GLN A 72 13.09 6.62 -1.94
CA GLN A 72 14.17 6.60 -2.94
C GLN A 72 14.84 5.23 -3.07
N GLU A 73 14.74 4.38 -2.05
CA GLU A 73 15.27 3.02 -2.09
C GLU A 73 14.34 2.04 -2.82
N LEU A 74 13.11 2.46 -3.11
CA LEU A 74 12.08 1.62 -3.73
C LEU A 74 12.03 1.85 -5.24
N ARG A 75 11.58 0.84 -5.97
CA ARG A 75 11.25 0.99 -7.39
C ARG A 75 9.93 1.75 -7.52
N LEU A 76 9.73 2.44 -8.64
CA LEU A 76 8.48 3.13 -8.90
C LEU A 76 7.64 2.35 -9.92
N ALA A 77 6.42 2.03 -9.53
CA ALA A 77 5.41 1.49 -10.43
C ALA A 77 4.72 2.66 -11.15
N ASP A 78 4.46 2.49 -12.44
CA ASP A 78 3.86 3.54 -13.26
C ASP A 78 2.38 3.71 -12.97
N VAL A 79 1.95 4.98 -12.85
CA VAL A 79 0.53 5.34 -12.78
C VAL A 79 0.04 5.58 -14.20
N THR A 80 -0.38 4.52 -14.86
CA THR A 80 -0.79 4.54 -16.26
C THR A 80 -2.24 5.03 -16.43
N PRO A 81 -2.66 5.40 -17.65
CA PRO A 81 -4.09 5.65 -17.94
C PRO A 81 -4.98 4.45 -17.57
N SER A 82 -4.52 3.21 -17.82
CA SER A 82 -5.23 2.00 -17.44
C SER A 82 -5.42 1.88 -15.92
N ALA A 83 -4.41 2.27 -15.14
CA ALA A 83 -4.52 2.30 -13.68
C ALA A 83 -5.55 3.33 -13.21
N ARG A 84 -5.59 4.51 -13.82
CA ARG A 84 -6.58 5.54 -13.49
C ARG A 84 -7.99 5.09 -13.84
N GLU A 85 -8.17 4.44 -14.98
CA GLU A 85 -9.46 3.89 -15.39
C GLU A 85 -9.92 2.79 -14.43
N LEU A 86 -9.04 1.87 -14.06
CA LEU A 86 -9.35 0.82 -13.10
C LEU A 86 -9.70 1.42 -11.72
N ALA A 87 -8.98 2.46 -11.27
CA ALA A 87 -9.28 3.15 -10.01
C ALA A 87 -10.71 3.72 -10.03
N ASN A 88 -11.12 4.35 -11.13
CA ASN A 88 -12.49 4.87 -11.27
C ASN A 88 -13.53 3.75 -11.20
N ARG A 89 -13.28 2.62 -11.84
CA ARG A 89 -14.16 1.45 -11.76
C ARG A 89 -14.24 0.89 -10.36
N LEU A 90 -13.12 0.84 -9.63
CA LEU A 90 -13.10 0.39 -8.23
C LEU A 90 -13.98 1.29 -7.34
N LEU A 91 -13.92 2.59 -7.53
CA LEU A 91 -14.76 3.53 -6.77
C LEU A 91 -16.24 3.32 -7.05
N LEU A 92 -16.63 3.10 -8.31
CA LEU A 92 -18.02 2.93 -8.71
C LEU A 92 -18.55 1.52 -8.43
N GLU A 93 -17.84 0.49 -8.86
CA GLU A 93 -18.33 -0.89 -8.90
C GLU A 93 -18.03 -1.66 -7.60
N ALA A 94 -16.91 -1.40 -6.94
CA ALA A 94 -16.61 -1.98 -5.63
C ALA A 94 -17.24 -1.19 -4.47
N ALA A 95 -17.94 -0.12 -4.78
CA ALA A 95 -18.60 0.75 -3.80
C ALA A 95 -17.63 1.30 -2.74
N LEU A 96 -16.40 1.61 -3.15
CA LEU A 96 -15.46 2.29 -2.28
C LEU A 96 -15.95 3.72 -2.02
N PRO A 97 -15.78 4.25 -0.79
CA PRO A 97 -16.14 5.63 -0.51
C PRO A 97 -15.41 6.62 -1.43
N THR A 98 -16.06 7.73 -1.80
CA THR A 98 -15.40 8.77 -2.62
C THR A 98 -14.12 9.30 -1.98
N LYS A 99 -14.01 9.24 -0.66
CA LYS A 99 -12.79 9.59 0.09
C LYS A 99 -11.62 8.63 -0.17
N ALA A 100 -11.88 7.48 -0.77
CA ALA A 100 -10.89 6.44 -1.02
C ALA A 100 -10.24 6.54 -2.42
N ASN A 101 -10.21 7.73 -3.03
CA ASN A 101 -9.59 7.94 -4.34
C ASN A 101 -8.13 7.46 -4.40
N ALA A 102 -7.33 7.85 -3.41
CA ALA A 102 -5.94 7.43 -3.33
C ALA A 102 -5.83 5.92 -3.09
N ASP A 103 -6.69 5.36 -2.25
CA ASP A 103 -6.72 3.93 -1.96
C ASP A 103 -7.04 3.12 -3.22
N ALA A 104 -8.03 3.56 -4.00
CA ALA A 104 -8.37 2.95 -5.28
C ALA A 104 -7.19 3.01 -6.26
N LEU A 105 -6.44 4.12 -6.30
CA LEU A 105 -5.25 4.26 -7.13
C LEU A 105 -4.13 3.31 -6.68
N HIS A 106 -3.90 3.14 -5.40
CA HIS A 106 -2.91 2.18 -4.91
C HIS A 106 -3.22 0.76 -5.39
N ILE A 107 -4.48 0.34 -5.28
CA ILE A 107 -4.91 -0.99 -5.76
C ILE A 107 -4.71 -1.10 -7.27
N ALA A 108 -5.18 -0.11 -8.01
CA ALA A 108 -5.13 -0.10 -9.48
C ALA A 108 -3.69 -0.12 -10.01
N VAL A 109 -2.81 0.67 -9.42
CA VAL A 109 -1.40 0.71 -9.81
C VAL A 109 -0.74 -0.66 -9.57
N ALA A 110 -1.00 -1.26 -8.41
CA ALA A 110 -0.48 -2.59 -8.11
C ALA A 110 -1.00 -3.66 -9.08
N ALA A 111 -2.31 -3.66 -9.34
CA ALA A 111 -2.94 -4.63 -10.24
C ALA A 111 -2.44 -4.49 -11.68
N VAL A 112 -2.42 -3.28 -12.23
CA VAL A 112 -2.01 -3.03 -13.62
C VAL A 112 -0.54 -3.35 -13.84
N ASN A 113 0.31 -3.13 -12.84
CA ASN A 113 1.74 -3.45 -12.91
C ASN A 113 2.07 -4.90 -12.53
N GLY A 114 1.07 -5.72 -12.22
CA GLY A 114 1.28 -7.14 -11.91
C GLY A 114 2.02 -7.38 -10.59
N ILE A 115 1.86 -6.49 -9.62
CA ILE A 115 2.50 -6.60 -8.32
C ILE A 115 1.74 -7.62 -7.46
N ASP A 116 2.47 -8.50 -6.78
CA ASP A 116 1.89 -9.63 -6.05
C ASP A 116 1.17 -9.22 -4.78
N TYR A 117 1.76 -8.34 -3.98
CA TYR A 117 1.22 -7.93 -2.67
C TYR A 117 1.07 -6.42 -2.58
N LEU A 118 0.01 -5.97 -1.95
CA LEU A 118 -0.15 -4.58 -1.52
C LEU A 118 -0.10 -4.55 0.00
N LEU A 119 0.97 -3.98 0.54
CA LEU A 119 1.27 -3.95 1.97
C LEU A 119 0.75 -2.64 2.57
N THR A 120 -0.13 -2.73 3.57
CA THR A 120 -0.82 -1.56 4.12
C THR A 120 -1.29 -1.80 5.56
N TRP A 121 -1.40 -0.73 6.33
CA TRP A 121 -2.12 -0.71 7.61
C TRP A 121 -3.50 -0.06 7.52
N ASN A 122 -3.92 0.37 6.33
CA ASN A 122 -5.27 0.91 6.14
C ASN A 122 -6.30 -0.23 6.15
N CYS A 123 -6.82 -0.56 7.32
CA CYS A 123 -7.80 -1.62 7.51
C CYS A 123 -9.25 -1.15 7.27
N SER A 124 -9.46 0.14 7.01
CA SER A 124 -10.77 0.68 6.68
C SER A 124 -11.13 0.50 5.21
N HIS A 125 -10.18 0.79 4.30
CA HIS A 125 -10.45 0.82 2.86
C HIS A 125 -9.60 -0.14 2.03
N LEU A 126 -8.52 -0.70 2.58
CA LEU A 126 -7.62 -1.58 1.83
C LEU A 126 -7.58 -2.98 2.43
N ALA A 127 -6.93 -3.17 3.58
CA ALA A 127 -6.89 -4.47 4.26
C ALA A 127 -8.21 -4.71 5.02
N ASN A 128 -9.31 -4.81 4.29
CA ASN A 128 -10.65 -4.94 4.83
C ASN A 128 -11.36 -6.14 4.20
N ALA A 129 -11.73 -7.10 5.05
CA ALA A 129 -12.31 -8.37 4.61
C ALA A 129 -13.63 -8.23 3.83
N PHE A 130 -14.41 -7.17 4.09
CA PHE A 130 -15.64 -6.92 3.34
C PHE A 130 -15.39 -6.30 1.97
N MET A 131 -14.31 -5.53 1.82
CA MET A 131 -13.98 -4.84 0.58
C MET A 131 -13.16 -5.68 -0.38
N ILE A 132 -12.25 -6.48 0.12
CA ILE A 132 -11.32 -7.27 -0.69
C ILE A 132 -12.03 -8.11 -1.77
N PRO A 133 -13.09 -8.88 -1.48
CA PRO A 133 -13.75 -9.67 -2.52
C PRO A 133 -14.36 -8.82 -3.64
N ARG A 134 -14.87 -7.63 -3.32
CA ARG A 134 -15.43 -6.70 -4.31
C ARG A 134 -14.33 -6.12 -5.19
N VAL A 135 -13.22 -5.75 -4.59
CA VAL A 135 -12.02 -5.25 -5.29
C VAL A 135 -11.48 -6.30 -6.25
N GLU A 136 -11.34 -7.53 -5.78
CA GLU A 136 -10.84 -8.64 -6.60
C GLU A 136 -11.73 -8.88 -7.82
N LYS A 137 -13.05 -8.87 -7.63
CA LYS A 137 -14.01 -9.05 -8.71
C LYS A 137 -13.87 -7.96 -9.77
N VAL A 138 -13.79 -6.69 -9.37
CA VAL A 138 -13.67 -5.56 -10.30
C VAL A 138 -12.36 -5.66 -11.09
N CYS A 139 -11.24 -5.95 -10.43
CA CYS A 139 -9.95 -6.12 -11.10
C CYS A 139 -9.99 -7.23 -12.13
N ARG A 140 -10.51 -8.40 -11.78
CA ARG A 140 -10.58 -9.56 -12.69
C ARG A 140 -11.50 -9.32 -13.89
N VAL A 141 -12.64 -8.68 -13.67
CA VAL A 141 -13.54 -8.30 -14.77
C VAL A 141 -12.87 -7.31 -15.72
N ALA A 142 -12.02 -6.42 -15.20
CA ALA A 142 -11.24 -5.49 -16.00
C ALA A 142 -10.04 -6.14 -16.71
N GLY A 143 -9.75 -7.42 -16.43
CA GLY A 143 -8.64 -8.15 -17.05
C GLY A 143 -7.32 -8.09 -16.29
N PHE A 144 -7.34 -7.70 -15.01
CA PHE A 144 -6.14 -7.62 -14.18
C PHE A 144 -6.24 -8.53 -12.96
N GLU A 145 -5.15 -9.22 -12.65
CA GLU A 145 -5.06 -9.97 -11.41
C GLU A 145 -4.86 -9.00 -10.24
N PRO A 146 -5.72 -9.01 -9.21
CA PRO A 146 -5.55 -8.11 -8.07
C PRO A 146 -4.35 -8.52 -7.22
N PRO A 147 -3.66 -7.56 -6.55
CA PRO A 147 -2.67 -7.91 -5.55
C PRO A 147 -3.35 -8.55 -4.33
N TYR A 148 -2.59 -9.36 -3.59
CA TYR A 148 -3.01 -9.75 -2.25
C TYR A 148 -2.82 -8.55 -1.32
N ILE A 149 -3.92 -8.02 -0.79
CA ILE A 149 -3.89 -6.88 0.14
C ILE A 149 -3.68 -7.43 1.55
N CYS A 150 -2.61 -7.03 2.21
CA CYS A 150 -2.23 -7.56 3.50
C CYS A 150 -1.49 -6.54 4.36
N THR A 151 -1.40 -6.85 5.66
CA THR A 151 -0.60 -6.08 6.61
C THR A 151 0.79 -6.69 6.74
N PRO A 152 1.78 -5.94 7.27
CA PRO A 152 3.09 -6.51 7.60
C PRO A 152 3.01 -7.74 8.52
N GLN A 153 2.02 -7.79 9.42
CA GLN A 153 1.83 -8.95 10.28
C GLN A 153 1.49 -10.21 9.49
N GLU A 154 0.64 -10.09 8.48
CA GLU A 154 0.23 -11.22 7.63
C GLU A 154 1.35 -11.69 6.68
N LEU A 155 2.33 -10.85 6.42
CA LEU A 155 3.45 -11.15 5.51
C LEU A 155 4.77 -11.41 6.28
N MET A 156 4.69 -11.68 7.57
CA MET A 156 5.84 -11.84 8.44
C MET A 156 6.54 -13.19 8.23
N GLU A 157 5.79 -14.24 7.97
CA GLU A 157 6.30 -15.60 7.82
C GLU A 157 5.85 -16.22 6.50
N ASP A 158 6.59 -17.23 6.05
CA ASP A 158 6.27 -17.98 4.83
C ASP A 158 5.14 -18.98 5.08
#